data_f7d8523eea1876438018b47ab1e9df69
#
_entry.id   f7d8523eea1876438018b47ab1e9df69
#
_cell.length_a   1.000
_cell.length_b   1.000
_cell.length_c   1.000
_cell.angle_alpha   90.00
_cell.angle_beta   90.00
_cell.angle_gamma   90.00
#
_symmetry.space_group_name_H-M   'P 1'
#
loop_
_entity.id
_entity.type
_entity.pdbx_description
1 polymer ?
#
loop_
_entity_poly.entity_id
_entity_poly.type
_entity_poly.pdbx_seq_one_letter_code
_entity_poly.pdbx_strand_id
1 'polypeptide(L)'
;MKEIVLVINDATVESSLGWRVEMISVDFLEYSENGRTIKLEIEDRPDVGGELEWIIYTPENWMWNNDEPLTKEKISEVLNRIDLAFWKLDMKIKEII
;
A
#
# COMPACT_ATOMS: atom_id res chain seq x y z
N MET A 1 23.05 -4.39 3.70
CA MET A 1 22.71 -3.38 2.69
C MET A 1 21.54 -2.53 3.17
N LYS A 2 21.63 -1.23 3.02
CA LYS A 2 20.58 -0.32 3.45
C LYS A 2 19.48 -0.25 2.38
N GLU A 3 18.22 -0.36 2.80
CA GLU A 3 17.10 -0.24 1.89
C GLU A 3 16.99 1.18 1.33
N ILE A 4 16.76 1.26 0.02
CA ILE A 4 16.48 2.52 -0.67
C ILE A 4 15.04 2.45 -1.17
N VAL A 5 14.23 3.44 -0.79
CA VAL A 5 12.83 3.54 -1.19
C VAL A 5 12.67 4.77 -2.07
N LEU A 6 12.22 4.58 -3.30
CA LEU A 6 12.14 5.62 -4.30
C LEU A 6 10.70 5.91 -4.72
N VAL A 7 10.37 7.19 -4.82
CA VAL A 7 9.13 7.64 -5.45
C VAL A 7 9.35 7.64 -6.96
N ILE A 8 8.62 6.80 -7.67
CA ILE A 8 8.75 6.65 -9.12
C ILE A 8 7.92 7.70 -9.86
N ASN A 9 6.70 7.92 -9.37
CA ASN A 9 5.78 8.94 -9.88
C ASN A 9 4.78 9.27 -8.76
N ASP A 10 3.76 10.08 -9.08
CA ASP A 10 2.77 10.53 -8.09
C ASP A 10 1.95 9.41 -7.45
N ALA A 11 2.04 8.20 -7.98
CA ALA A 11 1.20 7.07 -7.55
C ALA A 11 2.00 5.82 -7.21
N THR A 12 3.33 5.83 -7.34
CA THR A 12 4.13 4.60 -7.27
C THR A 12 5.40 4.79 -6.44
N VAL A 13 5.64 3.85 -5.53
CA VAL A 13 6.84 3.77 -4.70
C VAL A 13 7.46 2.39 -4.87
N GLU A 14 8.77 2.33 -5.07
CA GLU A 14 9.53 1.07 -5.19
C GLU A 14 10.66 1.02 -4.17
N SER A 15 10.96 -0.19 -3.72
CA SER A 15 12.07 -0.46 -2.82
C SER A 15 13.17 -1.26 -3.49
N SER A 16 14.42 -1.00 -3.10
CA SER A 16 15.58 -1.80 -3.49
C SER A 16 15.47 -3.26 -3.00
N LEU A 17 14.59 -3.53 -2.05
CA LEU A 17 14.31 -4.89 -1.57
C LEU A 17 13.33 -5.66 -2.47
N GLY A 18 12.80 -5.01 -3.50
CA GLY A 18 11.94 -5.66 -4.50
C GLY A 18 10.45 -5.57 -4.25
N TRP A 19 10.00 -4.75 -3.30
CA TRP A 19 8.57 -4.50 -3.14
C TRP A 19 8.16 -3.18 -3.81
N ARG A 20 6.88 -3.08 -4.13
CA ARG A 20 6.31 -1.91 -4.81
C ARG A 20 4.88 -1.68 -4.33
N VAL A 21 4.53 -0.41 -4.18
CA VAL A 21 3.15 0.02 -3.90
C VAL A 21 2.74 0.98 -5.00
N GLU A 22 1.61 0.70 -5.63
CA GLU A 22 1.08 1.55 -6.70
C GLU A 22 -0.41 1.81 -6.49
N MET A 23 -0.80 3.08 -6.58
CA MET A 23 -2.22 3.45 -6.66
C MET A 23 -2.66 3.23 -8.09
N ILE A 24 -3.30 2.09 -8.37
CA ILE A 24 -3.68 1.72 -9.74
C ILE A 24 -4.96 2.42 -10.19
N SER A 25 -5.76 2.92 -9.25
CA SER A 25 -6.94 3.73 -9.50
C SER A 25 -7.31 4.49 -8.22
N VAL A 26 -8.38 5.28 -8.26
CA VAL A 26 -8.91 5.96 -7.06
C VAL A 26 -9.53 4.99 -6.07
N ASP A 27 -9.81 3.75 -6.49
CA ASP A 27 -10.48 2.75 -5.67
C ASP A 27 -9.55 1.64 -5.17
N PHE A 28 -8.36 1.47 -5.77
CA PHE A 28 -7.48 0.35 -5.44
C PHE A 28 -6.02 0.74 -5.43
N LEU A 29 -5.29 0.17 -4.48
CA LEU A 29 -3.83 0.10 -4.53
C LEU A 29 -3.42 -1.34 -4.80
N GLU A 30 -2.21 -1.51 -5.34
CA GLU A 30 -1.61 -2.81 -5.54
C GLU A 30 -0.24 -2.85 -4.84
N TYR A 31 -0.05 -3.84 -4.00
CA TYR A 31 1.25 -4.15 -3.42
C TYR A 31 1.83 -5.35 -4.15
N SER A 32 3.11 -5.29 -4.47
CA SER A 32 3.78 -6.41 -5.13
C SER A 32 5.16 -6.68 -4.53
N GLU A 33 5.56 -7.94 -4.55
CA GLU A 33 6.89 -8.38 -4.19
C GLU A 33 7.16 -9.75 -4.81
N ASN A 34 8.37 -9.97 -5.31
CA ASN A 34 8.79 -11.28 -5.84
C ASN A 34 7.78 -11.90 -6.82
N GLY A 35 7.21 -11.08 -7.70
CA GLY A 35 6.25 -11.54 -8.71
C GLY A 35 4.85 -11.84 -8.18
N ARG A 36 4.58 -11.58 -6.90
CA ARG A 36 3.26 -11.78 -6.29
C ARG A 36 2.63 -10.42 -6.02
N THR A 37 1.32 -10.33 -6.15
CA THR A 37 0.58 -9.08 -5.94
C THR A 37 -0.63 -9.28 -5.04
N ILE A 38 -1.05 -8.19 -4.39
CA ILE A 38 -2.31 -8.13 -3.67
C ILE A 38 -2.92 -6.75 -3.87
N LYS A 39 -4.21 -6.70 -4.15
CA LYS A 39 -4.96 -5.45 -4.27
C LYS A 39 -5.72 -5.18 -2.98
N LEU A 40 -5.68 -3.92 -2.55
CA LEU A 40 -6.49 -3.46 -1.43
C LEU A 40 -7.39 -2.33 -1.89
N GLU A 41 -8.63 -2.35 -1.42
CA GLU A 41 -9.57 -1.27 -1.68
C GLU A 41 -9.17 -0.04 -0.86
N ILE A 42 -9.25 1.13 -1.47
CA ILE A 42 -8.95 2.40 -0.82
C ILE A 42 -10.09 3.39 -1.09
N GLU A 43 -10.19 4.38 -0.22
CA GLU A 43 -11.17 5.45 -0.39
C GLU A 43 -10.53 6.76 0.03
N ASP A 44 -10.69 7.80 -0.77
CA ASP A 44 -10.25 9.14 -0.42
C ASP A 44 -11.40 9.91 0.22
N ARG A 45 -11.11 10.62 1.30
CA ARG A 45 -12.07 11.48 1.98
C ARG A 45 -11.43 12.81 2.32
N PRO A 46 -12.08 13.95 1.97
CA PRO A 46 -11.59 15.23 2.45
C PRO A 46 -11.81 15.32 3.96
N ASP A 47 -10.83 15.87 4.66
CA ASP A 47 -10.98 16.18 6.07
C ASP A 47 -11.71 17.52 6.25
N VAL A 48 -11.84 17.97 7.50
CA VAL A 48 -12.51 19.23 7.84
C VAL A 48 -11.79 20.44 7.23
N GLY A 49 -10.47 20.34 7.03
CA GLY A 49 -9.65 21.39 6.42
C GLY A 49 -9.57 21.30 4.89
N GLY A 50 -10.18 20.30 4.27
CA GLY A 50 -10.15 20.08 2.83
C GLY A 50 -8.96 19.26 2.35
N GLU A 51 -8.10 18.79 3.23
CA GLU A 51 -7.02 17.88 2.86
C GLU A 51 -7.57 16.48 2.63
N LEU A 52 -7.02 15.78 1.63
CA LEU A 52 -7.42 14.41 1.37
C LEU A 52 -6.77 13.46 2.37
N GLU A 53 -7.61 12.62 2.96
CA GLU A 53 -7.16 11.52 3.80
C GLU A 53 -7.63 10.22 3.18
N TRP A 54 -6.83 9.16 3.34
CA TRP A 54 -7.11 7.87 2.72
C TRP A 54 -7.53 6.84 3.76
N ILE A 55 -8.52 6.04 3.41
CA ILE A 55 -8.93 4.87 4.17
C ILE A 55 -8.49 3.65 3.38
N ILE A 56 -7.83 2.71 4.05
CA ILE A 56 -7.41 1.45 3.44
C ILE A 56 -8.26 0.34 4.04
N TYR A 57 -8.94 -0.41 3.17
CA TYR A 57 -9.79 -1.53 3.58
C TYR A 57 -9.00 -2.82 3.48
N THR A 58 -8.91 -3.56 4.58
CA THR A 58 -8.24 -4.86 4.58
C THR A 58 -9.19 -5.94 4.12
N PRO A 59 -8.71 -6.96 3.37
CA PRO A 59 -9.56 -8.06 2.93
C PRO A 59 -9.88 -9.00 4.09
N GLU A 60 -10.97 -9.77 3.96
CA GLU A 60 -11.29 -10.83 4.91
C GLU A 60 -10.20 -11.89 4.95
N ASN A 61 -9.68 -12.22 3.78
CA ASN A 61 -8.60 -13.20 3.63
C ASN A 61 -7.46 -12.57 2.88
N TRP A 62 -6.31 -12.51 3.53
CA TRP A 62 -5.09 -11.98 2.91
C TRP A 62 -4.46 -13.07 2.06
N MET A 63 -4.64 -12.96 0.75
CA MET A 63 -4.11 -13.94 -0.20
C MET A 63 -3.44 -13.23 -1.37
N TRP A 64 -2.30 -13.77 -1.79
CA TRP A 64 -1.63 -13.31 -3.00
C TRP A 64 -2.47 -13.69 -4.25
N ASN A 65 -2.13 -13.09 -5.38
CA ASN A 65 -2.79 -13.38 -6.66
C ASN A 65 -2.66 -14.84 -7.12
N ASN A 66 -1.76 -15.61 -6.52
CA ASN A 66 -1.58 -17.05 -6.79
C ASN A 66 -2.31 -17.94 -5.76
N ASP A 67 -3.22 -17.36 -4.98
CA ASP A 67 -4.02 -18.03 -3.94
C ASP A 67 -3.22 -18.55 -2.74
N GLU A 68 -1.98 -18.09 -2.56
CA GLU A 68 -1.21 -18.39 -1.34
C GLU A 68 -1.58 -17.41 -0.23
N PRO A 69 -1.88 -17.89 0.99
CA PRO A 69 -2.19 -16.97 2.09
C PRO A 69 -0.94 -16.26 2.59
N LEU A 70 -1.13 -15.04 3.08
CA LEU A 70 -0.07 -14.30 3.77
C LEU A 70 -0.02 -14.72 5.23
N THR A 71 1.18 -14.82 5.79
CA THR A 71 1.36 -15.01 7.24
C THR A 71 1.05 -13.71 7.97
N LYS A 72 0.85 -13.79 9.30
CA LYS A 72 0.63 -12.59 10.11
C LYS A 72 1.80 -11.62 10.02
N GLU A 73 3.02 -12.14 10.01
CA GLU A 73 4.23 -11.34 9.88
C GLU A 73 4.28 -10.62 8.53
N LYS A 74 3.89 -11.31 7.47
CA LYS A 74 3.86 -10.72 6.13
C LYS A 74 2.77 -9.65 6.03
N ILE A 75 1.60 -9.86 6.61
CA ILE A 75 0.52 -8.86 6.64
C ILE A 75 1.02 -7.58 7.31
N SER A 76 1.67 -7.71 8.46
CA SER A 76 2.23 -6.57 9.18
C SER A 76 3.27 -5.83 8.34
N GLU A 77 4.15 -6.57 7.68
CA GLU A 77 5.17 -6.01 6.81
C GLU A 77 4.55 -5.26 5.63
N VAL A 78 3.54 -5.84 4.99
CA VAL A 78 2.85 -5.20 3.86
C VAL A 78 2.18 -3.90 4.31
N LEU A 79 1.49 -3.90 5.44
CA LEU A 79 0.83 -2.70 5.95
C LEU A 79 1.85 -1.61 6.31
N ASN A 80 2.98 -1.98 6.92
CA ASN A 80 4.04 -1.03 7.23
C ASN A 80 4.65 -0.41 5.97
N ARG A 81 4.82 -1.21 4.91
CA ARG A 81 5.34 -0.74 3.63
C ARG A 81 4.35 0.17 2.90
N ILE A 82 3.06 -0.14 2.99
CA ILE A 82 2.01 0.72 2.44
C ILE A 82 2.00 2.07 3.18
N ASP A 83 2.10 2.05 4.49
CA ASP A 83 2.17 3.27 5.29
C ASP A 83 3.37 4.13 4.89
N LEU A 84 4.54 3.52 4.75
CA LEU A 84 5.74 4.20 4.29
C LEU A 84 5.56 4.78 2.88
N ALA A 85 4.94 4.03 1.98
CA ALA A 85 4.70 4.48 0.60
C ALA A 85 3.78 5.71 0.58
N PHE A 86 2.70 5.70 1.35
CA PHE A 86 1.80 6.85 1.46
C PHE A 86 2.53 8.06 2.01
N TRP A 87 3.36 7.86 3.04
CA TRP A 87 4.16 8.94 3.61
C TRP A 87 5.12 9.53 2.57
N LYS A 88 5.79 8.66 1.80
CA LYS A 88 6.70 9.10 0.73
C LYS A 88 5.97 9.87 -0.38
N LEU A 89 4.71 9.53 -0.65
CA LEU A 89 3.88 10.21 -1.64
C LEU A 89 3.18 11.46 -1.09
N ASP A 90 3.48 11.81 0.16
CA ASP A 90 2.85 12.93 0.86
C ASP A 90 1.32 12.77 0.95
N MET A 91 0.90 11.54 1.17
CA MET A 91 -0.50 11.18 1.35
C MET A 91 -0.74 10.73 2.79
N LYS A 92 -1.88 11.14 3.34
CA LYS A 92 -2.21 10.84 4.73
C LYS A 92 -3.18 9.66 4.80
N ILE A 93 -2.86 8.68 5.62
CA ILE A 93 -3.77 7.58 5.92
C ILE A 93 -4.53 7.96 7.19
N LYS A 94 -5.86 8.02 7.08
CA LYS A 94 -6.73 8.30 8.21
C LYS A 94 -6.96 7.04 9.03
N GLU A 95 -7.18 5.91 8.36
CA GLU A 95 -7.62 4.68 9.01
C GLU A 95 -7.33 3.47 8.13
N ILE A 96 -6.99 2.35 8.77
CA ILE A 96 -6.90 1.04 8.12
C ILE A 96 -7.97 0.18 8.80
N ILE A 97 -8.94 -0.25 8.04
CA ILE A 97 -10.11 -0.98 8.57
C ILE A 97 -10.01 -2.47 8.26
#